data_12e3d831f5bf03bb6fb438850a24d14d
#
_entry.id   12e3d831f5bf03bb6fb438850a24d14d
#
_cell.length_a   1.000
_cell.length_b   1.000
_cell.length_c   1.000
_cell.angle_alpha   90.00
_cell.angle_beta   90.00
_cell.angle_gamma   90.00
#
_symmetry.space_group_name_H-M   'P 1'
#
loop_
_entity.id
_entity.type
_entity.pdbx_description
1 polymer ?
#
loop_
_entity_poly.entity_id
_entity_poly.type
_entity_poly.pdbx_seq_one_letter_code
_entity_poly.pdbx_strand_id
1 'polypeptide(L)'
;MVEGVPSAHRHQPEVEPVPFIDLVAQHATIETEIQEAVQRVFASQAFLLGDEVAEFECDLAEYCDSRDAIGVASGTDALILSLRAADVGPGDEVITSPFTFFATGGAIHQVGAKPVFVDIEPHSFNLDTEQVETAMTERTRAVMPVHLFGQCAEMEPLWRIAVRNGLSIIEDACQAIGGEYRG
;
A
#
# COMPACT_ATOMS: atom_id res chain seq x y z
N MET A 1 7.52 39.59 60.17
CA MET A 1 8.47 39.33 59.07
C MET A 1 8.53 37.83 58.90
N VAL A 2 7.96 37.33 57.82
CA VAL A 2 7.97 35.90 57.49
C VAL A 2 8.88 35.80 56.26
N GLU A 3 10.05 35.21 56.48
CA GLU A 3 11.02 34.99 55.40
C GLU A 3 10.47 33.99 54.37
N GLY A 4 10.51 34.39 53.08
CA GLY A 4 10.08 33.59 51.98
C GLY A 4 11.03 32.42 51.69
N VAL A 5 10.48 31.22 51.64
CA VAL A 5 11.19 30.01 51.23
C VAL A 5 11.50 30.13 49.72
N PRO A 6 12.74 29.98 49.24
CA PRO A 6 13.06 29.99 47.87
C PRO A 6 12.50 28.72 47.17
N SER A 7 11.64 28.89 46.18
CA SER A 7 11.17 27.79 45.32
C SER A 7 12.33 27.26 44.49
N ALA A 8 12.82 26.08 44.84
CA ALA A 8 13.76 25.36 44.04
C ALA A 8 13.05 24.90 42.74
N HIS A 9 13.18 25.65 41.65
CA HIS A 9 12.86 25.17 40.34
C HIS A 9 13.77 23.97 40.02
N ARG A 10 13.22 22.78 40.18
CA ARG A 10 13.87 21.56 39.66
C ARG A 10 13.99 21.71 38.13
N HIS A 11 15.20 21.86 37.64
CA HIS A 11 15.53 21.75 36.25
C HIS A 11 15.14 20.30 35.86
N GLN A 12 13.99 20.12 35.19
CA GLN A 12 13.70 18.87 34.53
C GLN A 12 14.63 18.83 33.28
N PRO A 13 15.36 17.73 33.06
CA PRO A 13 16.13 17.61 31.83
C PRO A 13 15.17 17.75 30.65
N GLU A 14 15.49 18.64 29.71
CA GLU A 14 14.79 18.70 28.43
C GLU A 14 14.93 17.33 27.77
N VAL A 15 13.83 16.60 27.69
CA VAL A 15 13.78 15.34 26.95
C VAL A 15 13.71 15.72 25.48
N GLU A 16 14.77 15.41 24.73
CA GLU A 16 14.74 15.59 23.27
C GLU A 16 13.61 14.75 22.70
N PRO A 17 12.74 15.36 21.87
CA PRO A 17 11.64 14.61 21.26
C PRO A 17 12.21 13.55 20.31
N VAL A 18 11.78 12.30 20.50
CA VAL A 18 12.10 11.21 19.58
C VAL A 18 11.19 11.32 18.36
N PRO A 19 11.71 11.53 17.15
CA PRO A 19 10.86 11.61 15.96
C PRO A 19 10.21 10.25 15.67
N PHE A 20 8.97 10.28 15.24
CA PHE A 20 8.25 9.05 14.84
C PHE A 20 8.89 8.38 13.63
N ILE A 21 9.42 9.17 12.69
CA ILE A 21 10.18 8.73 11.50
C ILE A 21 11.38 9.68 11.38
N ASP A 22 12.58 9.14 11.17
CA ASP A 22 13.79 9.89 10.88
C ASP A 22 14.26 9.60 9.44
N LEU A 23 13.69 10.30 8.48
CA LEU A 23 14.05 10.18 7.06
C LEU A 23 15.45 10.73 6.78
N VAL A 24 15.97 11.64 7.62
CA VAL A 24 17.32 12.19 7.45
C VAL A 24 18.36 11.11 7.73
N ALA A 25 18.20 10.38 8.84
CA ALA A 25 19.08 9.28 9.17
C ALA A 25 19.02 8.16 8.13
N GLN A 26 17.82 7.82 7.65
CA GLN A 26 17.66 6.83 6.58
C GLN A 26 18.33 7.29 5.29
N HIS A 27 18.09 8.52 4.84
CA HIS A 27 18.67 9.06 3.61
C HIS A 27 20.21 9.07 3.66
N ALA A 28 20.81 9.45 4.80
CA ALA A 28 22.24 9.51 4.96
C ALA A 28 22.96 8.17 4.68
N THR A 29 22.27 7.04 4.82
CA THR A 29 22.85 5.71 4.56
C THR A 29 22.98 5.37 3.07
N ILE A 30 22.18 6.02 2.20
CA ILE A 30 22.09 5.75 0.76
C ILE A 30 22.28 7.02 -0.08
N GLU A 31 22.70 8.13 0.53
CA GLU A 31 22.79 9.44 -0.13
C GLU A 31 23.67 9.40 -1.40
N THR A 32 24.83 8.75 -1.35
CA THR A 32 25.74 8.66 -2.48
C THR A 32 25.10 7.93 -3.66
N GLU A 33 24.47 6.80 -3.41
CA GLU A 33 23.79 5.98 -4.44
C GLU A 33 22.66 6.77 -5.11
N ILE A 34 21.86 7.50 -4.30
CA ILE A 34 20.80 8.36 -4.83
C ILE A 34 21.36 9.47 -5.70
N GLN A 35 22.43 10.15 -5.26
CA GLN A 35 23.07 11.22 -6.04
C GLN A 35 23.61 10.70 -7.37
N GLU A 36 24.25 9.55 -7.39
CA GLU A 36 24.77 8.92 -8.61
C GLU A 36 23.63 8.57 -9.58
N ALA A 37 22.54 7.98 -9.11
CA ALA A 37 21.36 7.69 -9.93
C ALA A 37 20.75 8.95 -10.54
N VAL A 38 20.56 9.99 -9.75
CA VAL A 38 20.09 11.30 -10.23
C VAL A 38 21.00 11.88 -11.30
N GLN A 39 22.33 11.80 -11.11
CA GLN A 39 23.29 12.30 -12.09
C GLN A 39 23.23 11.50 -13.40
N ARG A 40 23.05 10.18 -13.37
CA ARG A 40 22.87 9.37 -14.60
C ARG A 40 21.66 9.83 -15.41
N VAL A 41 20.51 10.06 -14.74
CA VAL A 41 19.31 10.57 -15.40
C VAL A 41 19.54 11.94 -16.03
N PHE A 42 20.19 12.87 -15.31
CA PHE A 42 20.53 14.18 -15.86
C PHE A 42 21.52 14.11 -17.04
N ALA A 43 22.48 13.22 -16.99
CA ALA A 43 23.46 13.04 -18.05
C ALA A 43 22.83 12.45 -19.32
N SER A 44 21.94 11.48 -19.17
CA SER A 44 21.24 10.84 -20.30
C SER A 44 20.10 11.68 -20.86
N GLN A 45 19.56 12.64 -20.10
CA GLN A 45 18.34 13.41 -20.43
C GLN A 45 17.09 12.52 -20.66
N ALA A 46 17.13 11.25 -20.25
CA ALA A 46 16.03 10.30 -20.37
C ALA A 46 15.09 10.42 -19.16
N PHE A 47 14.37 11.52 -19.06
CA PHE A 47 13.50 11.82 -17.93
C PHE A 47 12.17 11.05 -17.90
N LEU A 48 11.79 10.42 -19.01
CA LEU A 48 10.55 9.65 -19.13
C LEU A 48 10.87 8.26 -19.64
N LEU A 49 10.48 7.22 -18.89
CA LEU A 49 10.64 5.82 -19.24
C LEU A 49 12.07 5.47 -19.69
N GLY A 50 13.07 6.02 -18.98
CA GLY A 50 14.49 5.77 -19.24
C GLY A 50 14.98 4.47 -18.59
N ASP A 51 16.30 4.21 -18.79
CA ASP A 51 16.95 2.99 -18.30
C ASP A 51 16.77 2.77 -16.80
N GLU A 52 16.84 3.83 -15.98
CA GLU A 52 16.65 3.74 -14.52
C GLU A 52 15.25 3.21 -14.14
N VAL A 53 14.22 3.52 -14.93
CA VAL A 53 12.87 2.97 -14.70
C VAL A 53 12.83 1.49 -15.08
N ALA A 54 13.42 1.14 -16.22
CA ALA A 54 13.45 -0.25 -16.69
C ALA A 54 14.25 -1.16 -15.74
N GLU A 55 15.39 -0.67 -15.22
CA GLU A 55 16.19 -1.38 -14.23
C GLU A 55 15.39 -1.56 -12.93
N PHE A 56 14.74 -0.50 -12.42
CA PHE A 56 13.89 -0.57 -11.25
C PHE A 56 12.74 -1.58 -11.40
N GLU A 57 12.07 -1.61 -12.56
CA GLU A 57 11.02 -2.58 -12.85
C GLU A 57 11.55 -4.02 -12.83
N CYS A 58 12.72 -4.27 -13.40
CA CYS A 58 13.38 -5.58 -13.34
C CYS A 58 13.74 -5.99 -11.91
N ASP A 59 14.40 -5.10 -11.17
CA ASP A 59 14.83 -5.36 -9.79
C ASP A 59 13.63 -5.61 -8.87
N LEU A 60 12.54 -4.84 -9.05
CA LEU A 60 11.33 -5.02 -8.27
C LEU A 60 10.60 -6.33 -8.60
N ALA A 61 10.56 -6.70 -9.88
CA ALA A 61 10.00 -7.99 -10.31
C ALA A 61 10.76 -9.16 -9.68
N GLU A 62 12.11 -9.10 -9.69
CA GLU A 62 12.97 -10.11 -9.04
C GLU A 62 12.75 -10.15 -7.53
N TYR A 63 12.75 -8.98 -6.87
CA TYR A 63 12.55 -8.87 -5.43
C TYR A 63 11.21 -9.43 -4.95
N CYS A 64 10.16 -9.25 -5.74
CA CYS A 64 8.80 -9.71 -5.42
C CYS A 64 8.47 -11.10 -5.98
N ASP A 65 9.43 -11.81 -6.59
CA ASP A 65 9.24 -13.09 -7.30
C ASP A 65 8.03 -13.03 -8.26
N SER A 66 7.89 -11.89 -8.94
CA SER A 66 6.84 -11.65 -9.93
C SER A 66 7.40 -11.73 -11.35
N ARG A 67 6.51 -12.02 -12.32
CA ARG A 67 6.93 -12.10 -13.73
C ARG A 67 7.32 -10.73 -14.30
N ASP A 68 6.59 -9.71 -13.92
CA ASP A 68 6.74 -8.34 -14.41
C ASP A 68 6.44 -7.34 -13.31
N ALA A 69 7.06 -6.18 -13.36
CA ALA A 69 6.67 -4.98 -12.62
C ALA A 69 6.49 -3.82 -13.59
N ILE A 70 5.56 -2.92 -13.28
CA ILE A 70 5.25 -1.76 -14.13
C ILE A 70 5.25 -0.51 -13.26
N GLY A 71 6.18 0.40 -13.55
CA GLY A 71 6.28 1.69 -12.88
C GLY A 71 5.12 2.61 -13.25
N VAL A 72 4.47 3.17 -12.23
CA VAL A 72 3.35 4.11 -12.39
C VAL A 72 3.57 5.33 -11.47
N ALA A 73 2.77 6.38 -11.66
CA ALA A 73 2.98 7.63 -10.95
C ALA A 73 2.73 7.57 -9.44
N SER A 74 1.86 6.66 -8.99
CA SER A 74 1.52 6.49 -7.57
C SER A 74 0.83 5.15 -7.30
N GLY A 75 0.75 4.73 -6.02
CA GLY A 75 -0.06 3.59 -5.64
C GLY A 75 -1.54 3.74 -5.99
N THR A 76 -2.08 4.95 -5.94
CA THR A 76 -3.44 5.24 -6.39
C THR A 76 -3.62 4.94 -7.88
N ASP A 77 -2.66 5.36 -8.72
CA ASP A 77 -2.69 5.06 -10.15
C ASP A 77 -2.52 3.56 -10.41
N ALA A 78 -1.69 2.88 -9.62
CA ALA A 78 -1.56 1.43 -9.69
C ALA A 78 -2.90 0.72 -9.48
N LEU A 79 -3.65 1.09 -8.46
CA LEU A 79 -4.97 0.53 -8.18
C LEU A 79 -5.98 0.84 -9.31
N ILE A 80 -6.01 2.08 -9.81
CA ILE A 80 -6.88 2.48 -10.93
C ILE A 80 -6.56 1.67 -12.19
N LEU A 81 -5.29 1.55 -12.53
CA LEU A 81 -4.84 0.83 -13.73
C LEU A 81 -5.10 -0.67 -13.61
N SER A 82 -4.88 -1.26 -12.42
CA SER A 82 -5.19 -2.67 -12.15
C SER A 82 -6.68 -2.97 -12.27
N LEU A 83 -7.54 -2.09 -11.74
CA LEU A 83 -9.00 -2.22 -11.90
C LEU A 83 -9.42 -2.15 -13.37
N ARG A 84 -8.85 -1.21 -14.15
CA ARG A 84 -9.14 -1.09 -15.58
C ARG A 84 -8.61 -2.28 -16.37
N ALA A 85 -7.43 -2.81 -16.02
CA ALA A 85 -6.87 -4.00 -16.65
C ALA A 85 -7.71 -5.26 -16.38
N ALA A 86 -8.43 -5.28 -15.27
CA ALA A 86 -9.42 -6.30 -14.91
C ALA A 86 -10.83 -6.04 -15.50
N ASP A 87 -10.97 -5.07 -16.41
CA ASP A 87 -12.24 -4.64 -17.03
C ASP A 87 -13.31 -4.22 -16.02
N VAL A 88 -12.90 -3.70 -14.85
CA VAL A 88 -13.81 -3.18 -13.83
C VAL A 88 -14.19 -1.73 -14.16
N GLY A 89 -15.49 -1.43 -14.14
CA GLY A 89 -16.01 -0.12 -14.52
C GLY A 89 -17.42 0.19 -14.03
N PRO A 90 -18.12 1.12 -14.68
CA PRO A 90 -19.44 1.57 -14.26
C PRO A 90 -20.47 0.44 -14.18
N GLY A 91 -21.13 0.32 -13.02
CA GLY A 91 -22.11 -0.72 -12.74
C GLY A 91 -21.57 -1.94 -12.03
N ASP A 92 -20.25 -2.12 -12.01
CA ASP A 92 -19.58 -3.19 -11.28
C ASP A 92 -19.42 -2.88 -9.80
N GLU A 93 -19.19 -3.91 -9.00
CA GLU A 93 -18.91 -3.83 -7.58
C GLU A 93 -17.55 -4.50 -7.29
N VAL A 94 -16.79 -3.86 -6.39
CA VAL A 94 -15.51 -4.38 -5.88
C VAL A 94 -15.58 -4.48 -4.38
N ILE A 95 -15.34 -5.68 -3.84
CA ILE A 95 -15.34 -5.92 -2.40
C ILE A 95 -13.97 -5.54 -1.83
N THR A 96 -13.96 -4.75 -0.76
CA THR A 96 -12.76 -4.32 -0.03
C THR A 96 -13.08 -4.02 1.42
N SER A 97 -12.08 -3.64 2.23
CA SER A 97 -12.28 -3.20 3.61
C SER A 97 -12.38 -1.66 3.71
N PRO A 98 -13.19 -1.11 4.63
CA PRO A 98 -13.16 0.31 4.95
C PRO A 98 -11.95 0.71 5.80
N PHE A 99 -11.28 -0.25 6.44
CA PHE A 99 -10.09 -0.02 7.26
C PHE A 99 -8.84 -0.07 6.39
N THR A 100 -8.60 1.02 5.69
CA THR A 100 -7.50 1.19 4.74
C THR A 100 -7.23 2.68 4.50
N PHE A 101 -6.20 2.97 3.70
CA PHE A 101 -6.00 4.31 3.15
C PHE A 101 -7.11 4.62 2.13
N PHE A 102 -7.51 5.90 2.06
CA PHE A 102 -8.62 6.35 1.19
C PHE A 102 -8.47 5.92 -0.28
N ALA A 103 -7.25 5.78 -0.78
CA ALA A 103 -6.98 5.45 -2.18
C ALA A 103 -7.65 4.14 -2.62
N THR A 104 -7.76 3.13 -1.77
CA THR A 104 -8.40 1.84 -2.09
C THR A 104 -9.84 2.02 -2.57
N GLY A 105 -10.69 2.62 -1.73
CA GLY A 105 -12.07 2.92 -2.10
C GLY A 105 -12.19 4.02 -3.17
N GLY A 106 -11.29 5.00 -3.13
CA GLY A 106 -11.21 6.10 -4.09
C GLY A 106 -10.91 5.63 -5.51
N ALA A 107 -9.98 4.70 -5.70
CA ALA A 107 -9.65 4.11 -7.00
C ALA A 107 -10.83 3.34 -7.59
N ILE A 108 -11.55 2.56 -6.78
CA ILE A 108 -12.76 1.85 -7.20
C ILE A 108 -13.82 2.84 -7.68
N HIS A 109 -14.04 3.92 -6.92
CA HIS A 109 -14.98 4.96 -7.32
C HIS A 109 -14.55 5.69 -8.60
N GLN A 110 -13.26 5.94 -8.77
CA GLN A 110 -12.72 6.68 -9.93
C GLN A 110 -12.87 5.91 -11.24
N VAL A 111 -12.84 4.57 -11.22
CA VAL A 111 -13.16 3.78 -12.42
C VAL A 111 -14.68 3.68 -12.69
N GLY A 112 -15.51 4.25 -11.83
CA GLY A 112 -16.97 4.22 -11.94
C GLY A 112 -17.64 3.01 -11.30
N ALA A 113 -16.87 2.15 -10.65
CA ALA A 113 -17.38 1.01 -9.91
C ALA A 113 -17.81 1.43 -8.49
N LYS A 114 -18.54 0.55 -7.83
CA LYS A 114 -19.00 0.77 -6.46
C LYS A 114 -18.18 -0.06 -5.48
N PRO A 115 -17.51 0.56 -4.48
CA PRO A 115 -16.89 -0.18 -3.39
C PRO A 115 -17.99 -0.82 -2.51
N VAL A 116 -17.83 -2.10 -2.23
CA VAL A 116 -18.64 -2.86 -1.27
C VAL A 116 -17.74 -3.17 -0.09
N PHE A 117 -18.04 -2.57 1.05
CA PHE A 117 -17.21 -2.71 2.22
C PHE A 117 -17.61 -3.91 3.07
N VAL A 118 -16.61 -4.70 3.44
CA VAL A 118 -16.68 -5.81 4.38
C VAL A 118 -15.80 -5.46 5.57
N ASP A 119 -16.22 -5.80 6.76
CA ASP A 119 -15.47 -5.48 7.97
C ASP A 119 -14.15 -6.23 8.05
N ILE A 120 -13.33 -5.88 9.02
CA ILE A 120 -12.03 -6.52 9.28
C ILE A 120 -12.18 -7.68 10.25
N GLU A 121 -11.28 -8.64 10.17
CA GLU A 121 -11.06 -9.63 11.20
C GLU A 121 -10.35 -8.95 12.38
N PRO A 122 -10.86 -9.05 13.64
CA PRO A 122 -10.43 -8.21 14.76
C PRO A 122 -9.00 -8.47 15.26
N HIS A 123 -8.34 -9.55 14.86
CA HIS A 123 -6.97 -9.85 15.28
C HIS A 123 -5.93 -9.42 14.25
N SER A 124 -6.21 -9.63 12.97
CA SER A 124 -5.30 -9.28 11.87
C SER A 124 -5.52 -7.88 11.33
N PHE A 125 -6.71 -7.30 11.54
CA PHE A 125 -7.18 -6.05 10.95
C PHE A 125 -7.26 -6.08 9.42
N ASN A 126 -7.09 -7.23 8.80
CA ASN A 126 -7.29 -7.44 7.37
C ASN A 126 -8.74 -7.80 7.06
N LEU A 127 -9.10 -7.77 5.77
CA LEU A 127 -10.45 -8.11 5.28
C LEU A 127 -10.94 -9.45 5.86
N ASP A 128 -12.13 -9.44 6.49
CA ASP A 128 -12.77 -10.67 6.97
C ASP A 128 -13.28 -11.50 5.78
N THR A 129 -12.53 -12.55 5.46
CA THR A 129 -12.81 -13.41 4.30
C THR A 129 -14.11 -14.21 4.42
N GLU A 130 -14.62 -14.42 5.64
CA GLU A 130 -15.89 -15.14 5.87
C GLU A 130 -17.10 -14.31 5.42
N GLN A 131 -16.98 -12.98 5.44
CA GLN A 131 -18.04 -12.07 5.02
C GLN A 131 -18.04 -11.80 3.52
N VAL A 132 -16.96 -12.09 2.80
CA VAL A 132 -16.83 -11.76 1.36
C VAL A 132 -17.96 -12.41 0.54
N GLU A 133 -18.23 -13.70 0.72
CA GLU A 133 -19.26 -14.38 -0.03
C GLU A 133 -20.66 -13.82 0.22
N THR A 134 -20.93 -13.41 1.46
CA THR A 134 -22.24 -12.82 1.83
C THR A 134 -22.42 -11.42 1.20
N ALA A 135 -21.32 -10.69 0.98
CA ALA A 135 -21.35 -9.37 0.38
C ALA A 135 -21.42 -9.39 -1.16
N MET A 136 -21.21 -10.56 -1.78
CA MET A 136 -21.23 -10.70 -3.24
C MET A 136 -22.61 -10.49 -3.84
N THR A 137 -22.63 -9.89 -5.02
CA THR A 137 -23.80 -9.77 -5.90
C THR A 137 -23.44 -10.19 -7.32
N GLU A 138 -24.42 -10.23 -8.22
CA GLU A 138 -24.20 -10.49 -9.65
C GLU A 138 -23.30 -9.42 -10.32
N ARG A 139 -23.14 -8.25 -9.68
CA ARG A 139 -22.29 -7.16 -10.15
C ARG A 139 -20.86 -7.22 -9.61
N THR A 140 -20.56 -8.09 -8.66
CA THR A 140 -19.22 -8.23 -8.13
C THR A 140 -18.27 -8.73 -9.22
N ARG A 141 -17.16 -8.00 -9.44
CA ARG A 141 -16.13 -8.32 -10.46
C ARG A 141 -14.77 -8.58 -9.85
N ALA A 142 -14.49 -7.98 -8.72
CA ALA A 142 -13.21 -8.13 -8.06
C ALA A 142 -13.32 -8.11 -6.54
N VAL A 143 -12.32 -8.69 -5.89
CA VAL A 143 -12.01 -8.49 -4.48
C VAL A 143 -10.66 -7.79 -4.40
N MET A 144 -10.61 -6.71 -3.61
CA MET A 144 -9.40 -5.92 -3.40
C MET A 144 -9.00 -6.00 -1.91
N PRO A 145 -8.27 -7.07 -1.50
CA PRO A 145 -7.70 -7.13 -0.16
C PRO A 145 -6.59 -6.09 -0.01
N VAL A 146 -6.42 -5.58 1.21
CA VAL A 146 -5.34 -4.68 1.57
C VAL A 146 -4.40 -5.40 2.53
N HIS A 147 -3.12 -5.39 2.26
CA HIS A 147 -2.08 -5.94 3.13
C HIS A 147 -1.61 -4.87 4.11
N LEU A 148 -2.49 -4.56 5.08
CA LEU A 148 -2.32 -3.41 5.95
C LEU A 148 -1.12 -3.59 6.88
N PHE A 149 -0.33 -2.54 7.02
CA PHE A 149 0.86 -2.47 7.87
C PHE A 149 1.92 -3.55 7.59
N GLY A 150 1.91 -4.13 6.37
CA GLY A 150 2.87 -5.14 5.96
C GLY A 150 2.43 -6.59 6.24
N GLN A 151 1.23 -6.80 6.78
CA GLN A 151 0.68 -8.13 7.01
C GLN A 151 -0.23 -8.55 5.86
N CYS A 152 0.09 -9.67 5.19
CA CYS A 152 -0.76 -10.22 4.15
C CYS A 152 -2.14 -10.59 4.69
N ALA A 153 -3.19 -10.29 3.91
CA ALA A 153 -4.52 -10.82 4.14
C ALA A 153 -4.54 -12.35 3.97
N GLU A 154 -5.58 -13.02 4.48
CA GLU A 154 -5.76 -14.46 4.29
C GLU A 154 -6.15 -14.76 2.83
N MET A 155 -5.12 -14.97 1.98
CA MET A 155 -5.29 -15.07 0.53
C MET A 155 -5.91 -16.38 0.06
N GLU A 156 -5.63 -17.50 0.72
CA GLU A 156 -6.15 -18.80 0.28
C GLU A 156 -7.69 -18.88 0.22
N PRO A 157 -8.43 -18.39 1.23
CA PRO A 157 -9.89 -18.29 1.12
C PRO A 157 -10.34 -17.38 -0.04
N LEU A 158 -9.67 -16.23 -0.22
CA LEU A 158 -9.99 -15.28 -1.29
C LEU A 158 -9.77 -15.88 -2.68
N TRP A 159 -8.66 -16.60 -2.90
CA TRP A 159 -8.42 -17.30 -4.16
C TRP A 159 -9.49 -18.35 -4.46
N ARG A 160 -9.90 -19.12 -3.45
CA ARG A 160 -10.99 -20.11 -3.63
C ARG A 160 -12.31 -19.44 -4.02
N ILE A 161 -12.65 -18.33 -3.35
CA ILE A 161 -13.85 -17.55 -3.67
C ILE A 161 -13.76 -17.00 -5.09
N ALA A 162 -12.64 -16.37 -5.44
CA ALA A 162 -12.42 -15.75 -6.73
C ALA A 162 -12.51 -16.75 -7.89
N VAL A 163 -11.80 -17.87 -7.78
CA VAL A 163 -11.83 -18.93 -8.82
C VAL A 163 -13.23 -19.50 -9.01
N ARG A 164 -13.96 -19.76 -7.92
CA ARG A 164 -15.33 -20.32 -8.00
C ARG A 164 -16.33 -19.37 -8.65
N ASN A 165 -16.14 -18.06 -8.48
CA ASN A 165 -17.08 -17.04 -8.91
C ASN A 165 -16.59 -16.22 -10.11
N GLY A 166 -15.43 -16.52 -10.67
CA GLY A 166 -14.84 -15.79 -11.81
C GLY A 166 -14.48 -14.35 -11.49
N LEU A 167 -14.05 -14.08 -10.27
CA LEU A 167 -13.65 -12.75 -9.82
C LEU A 167 -12.15 -12.51 -10.02
N SER A 168 -11.76 -11.27 -10.27
CA SER A 168 -10.37 -10.83 -10.18
C SER A 168 -9.97 -10.57 -8.74
N ILE A 169 -8.71 -10.86 -8.38
CA ILE A 169 -8.09 -10.38 -7.14
C ILE A 169 -7.09 -9.29 -7.50
N ILE A 170 -7.20 -8.15 -6.83
CA ILE A 170 -6.29 -7.02 -6.95
C ILE A 170 -5.76 -6.73 -5.54
N GLU A 171 -4.51 -7.05 -5.29
CA GLU A 171 -3.89 -6.87 -3.98
C GLU A 171 -3.39 -5.44 -3.81
N ASP A 172 -3.95 -4.70 -2.84
CA ASP A 172 -3.40 -3.41 -2.42
C ASP A 172 -2.26 -3.67 -1.43
N ALA A 173 -1.05 -3.80 -1.97
CA ALA A 173 0.17 -4.07 -1.24
C ALA A 173 1.03 -2.81 -1.00
N CYS A 174 0.44 -1.61 -1.05
CA CYS A 174 1.17 -0.34 -0.89
C CYS A 174 1.95 -0.21 0.43
N GLN A 175 1.65 -1.06 1.42
CA GLN A 175 2.35 -1.10 2.71
C GLN A 175 3.05 -2.43 2.96
N ALA A 176 3.16 -3.31 1.98
CA ALA A 176 3.59 -4.70 2.16
C ALA A 176 4.60 -5.17 1.11
N ILE A 177 5.46 -4.26 0.60
CA ILE A 177 6.51 -4.64 -0.33
C ILE A 177 7.42 -5.72 0.29
N GLY A 178 7.68 -6.79 -0.46
CA GLY A 178 8.44 -7.94 0.03
C GLY A 178 7.71 -8.82 1.05
N GLY A 179 6.42 -8.56 1.29
CA GLY A 179 5.59 -9.44 2.11
C GLY A 179 5.29 -10.76 1.39
N GLU A 180 5.41 -11.87 2.12
CA GLU A 180 5.13 -13.21 1.59
C GLU A 180 3.93 -13.84 2.30
N TYR A 181 3.12 -14.57 1.55
CA TYR A 181 2.01 -15.33 2.10
C TYR A 181 2.36 -16.81 2.12
N ARG A 182 2.59 -17.34 3.35
CA ARG A 182 2.97 -18.75 3.64
C ARG A 182 4.33 -19.19 3.07
N GLY A 183 5.25 -18.25 2.81
CA GLY A 183 6.63 -18.49 2.40
C GLY A 183 6.81 -18.99 0.98
#